data_e3a1412aacc76a6a4a92b6dea93a2520
#
_entry.id   e3a1412aacc76a6a4a92b6dea93a2520
#
_cell.length_a   1.000
_cell.length_b   1.000
_cell.length_c   1.000
_cell.angle_alpha   90.00
_cell.angle_beta   90.00
_cell.angle_gamma   90.00
#
_symmetry.space_group_name_H-M   'P 1'
#
loop_
_entity.id
_entity.type
_entity.pdbx_description
1 polymer ?
#
loop_
_entity_poly.entity_id
_entity_poly.type
_entity_poly.pdbx_seq_one_letter_code
_entity_poly.pdbx_strand_id
1 'polypeptide(L)'
;GATTSRLHTAVKIAPAYHAPVVHVKDASRSVPVLNQLLSPNTRRKFLDELETGYRQLRESYSTSRKNNLYISLAEARANKLKTDWDHVQIIPPARPGIHVFRDFPLEEIEPFISWMFFFIVWQIRGKFPELLDDPVHGKEARKLYADALTLLDRIKMEKLLRANAVVGLYPANSVGDDIEVYRDESRSEILAVFRNLRNQEQKKPGVPNLCLADFIAPRSSLQIDYIGAFAVTAGIGADQLAEEFRQKNDDYSAIMVKTLADRLAEAFTELIHAKVRRELWGYASNENLSLDDLLMERYIGIRPAHGYPACPDHSEKQTLFTLLEAEKNARITLTENFSMVPAASVSGLIFAHPFSQYFFVDKIGRDQVEDYALRKNVNPETIEKWLASNLNYR
;
A
#
# COMPACT_ATOMS: atom_id res chain seq x y z
N GLY A 1 -20.35 -3.11 4.61
CA GLY A 1 -19.31 -3.05 5.62
C GLY A 1 -18.25 -2.02 5.27
N ALA A 2 -17.36 -1.74 6.18
CA ALA A 2 -16.28 -0.77 5.97
C ALA A 2 -15.36 -1.10 4.77
N THR A 3 -15.32 -2.36 4.36
CA THR A 3 -14.49 -2.88 3.27
C THR A 3 -15.15 -2.84 1.89
N THR A 4 -16.43 -2.48 1.79
CA THR A 4 -17.15 -2.40 0.51
C THR A 4 -17.73 -1.01 0.29
N SER A 5 -17.65 -0.50 -0.94
CA SER A 5 -18.33 0.73 -1.33
C SER A 5 -19.69 0.45 -1.97
N ARG A 6 -20.56 1.47 -2.03
CA ARG A 6 -21.83 1.38 -2.76
C ARG A 6 -21.61 1.05 -4.24
N LEU A 7 -20.56 1.61 -4.84
CA LEU A 7 -20.17 1.31 -6.23
C LEU A 7 -19.76 -0.16 -6.38
N HIS A 8 -18.90 -0.67 -5.49
CA HIS A 8 -18.48 -2.07 -5.50
C HIS A 8 -19.68 -3.01 -5.33
N THR A 9 -20.58 -2.69 -4.40
CA THR A 9 -21.82 -3.45 -4.22
C THR A 9 -22.68 -3.46 -5.47
N ALA A 10 -22.90 -2.30 -6.09
CA ALA A 10 -23.72 -2.17 -7.30
C ALA A 10 -23.14 -2.92 -8.50
N VAL A 11 -21.80 -2.89 -8.68
CA VAL A 11 -21.12 -3.39 -9.89
C VAL A 11 -20.72 -4.86 -9.77
N LYS A 12 -20.30 -5.32 -8.58
CA LYS A 12 -19.71 -6.65 -8.38
C LYS A 12 -20.59 -7.60 -7.58
N ILE A 13 -21.18 -7.14 -6.48
CA ILE A 13 -21.87 -8.03 -5.55
C ILE A 13 -23.33 -8.25 -5.99
N ALA A 14 -24.08 -7.17 -6.24
CA ALA A 14 -25.49 -7.27 -6.57
C ALA A 14 -25.79 -8.08 -7.85
N PRO A 15 -25.01 -7.98 -8.95
CA PRO A 15 -25.23 -8.82 -10.13
C PRO A 15 -24.90 -10.30 -9.93
N ALA A 16 -24.05 -10.63 -8.96
CA ALA A 16 -23.64 -12.01 -8.67
C ALA A 16 -24.55 -12.72 -7.65
N TYR A 17 -25.56 -12.04 -7.11
CA TYR A 17 -26.44 -12.59 -6.09
C TYR A 17 -27.91 -12.54 -6.54
N HIS A 18 -28.66 -13.60 -6.24
CA HIS A 18 -30.02 -13.80 -6.73
C HIS A 18 -31.11 -13.01 -5.98
N ALA A 19 -30.76 -12.38 -4.85
CA ALA A 19 -31.69 -11.61 -4.02
C ALA A 19 -31.20 -10.14 -3.91
N PRO A 20 -32.05 -9.20 -3.46
CA PRO A 20 -31.66 -7.82 -3.27
C PRO A 20 -30.47 -7.66 -2.33
N VAL A 21 -29.45 -6.92 -2.78
CA VAL A 21 -28.26 -6.60 -2.00
C VAL A 21 -28.24 -5.10 -1.73
N VAL A 22 -28.17 -4.69 -0.48
CA VAL A 22 -28.19 -3.29 -0.09
C VAL A 22 -26.88 -2.93 0.61
N HIS A 23 -26.20 -1.91 0.11
CA HIS A 23 -25.04 -1.34 0.78
C HIS A 23 -25.49 -0.38 1.88
N VAL A 24 -25.04 -0.63 3.10
CA VAL A 24 -25.18 0.27 4.25
C VAL A 24 -23.80 0.74 4.72
N LYS A 25 -23.69 2.02 5.08
CA LYS A 25 -22.40 2.59 5.51
C LYS A 25 -21.95 2.04 6.86
N ASP A 26 -22.89 1.78 7.74
CA ASP A 26 -22.65 1.29 9.10
C ASP A 26 -23.83 0.42 9.58
N ALA A 27 -23.64 -0.28 10.69
CA ALA A 27 -24.63 -1.20 11.24
C ALA A 27 -25.93 -0.49 11.67
N SER A 28 -25.88 0.75 12.15
CA SER A 28 -27.05 1.51 12.59
C SER A 28 -28.03 1.79 11.47
N ARG A 29 -27.53 1.92 10.23
CA ARG A 29 -28.33 2.12 9.02
C ARG A 29 -28.98 0.86 8.48
N SER A 30 -28.65 -0.31 9.03
CA SER A 30 -29.29 -1.56 8.66
C SER A 30 -30.76 -1.61 9.10
N VAL A 31 -31.07 -1.06 10.26
CA VAL A 31 -32.44 -1.11 10.83
C VAL A 31 -33.47 -0.38 9.94
N PRO A 32 -33.25 0.87 9.51
CA PRO A 32 -34.17 1.53 8.56
C PRO A 32 -34.32 0.78 7.24
N VAL A 33 -33.24 0.20 6.72
CA VAL A 33 -33.27 -0.59 5.47
C VAL A 33 -34.10 -1.87 5.66
N LEU A 34 -33.90 -2.59 6.76
CA LEU A 34 -34.70 -3.78 7.09
C LEU A 34 -36.18 -3.44 7.25
N ASN A 35 -36.52 -2.32 7.90
CA ASN A 35 -37.90 -1.87 8.04
C ASN A 35 -38.56 -1.62 6.67
N GLN A 36 -37.84 -1.01 5.72
CA GLN A 36 -38.33 -0.80 4.36
C GLN A 36 -38.48 -2.12 3.57
N LEU A 37 -37.58 -3.08 3.76
CA LEU A 37 -37.62 -4.39 3.12
C LEU A 37 -38.71 -5.31 3.68
N LEU A 38 -39.01 -5.21 4.99
CA LEU A 38 -40.00 -6.06 5.66
C LEU A 38 -41.43 -5.51 5.53
N SER A 39 -41.61 -4.22 5.28
CA SER A 39 -42.90 -3.60 5.10
C SER A 39 -43.46 -3.83 3.70
N PRO A 40 -44.62 -4.49 3.53
CA PRO A 40 -45.23 -4.73 2.21
C PRO A 40 -45.50 -3.43 1.43
N ASN A 41 -45.82 -2.35 2.15
CA ASN A 41 -46.20 -1.06 1.55
C ASN A 41 -44.99 -0.28 0.98
N THR A 42 -43.79 -0.47 1.54
CA THR A 42 -42.59 0.28 1.16
C THR A 42 -41.58 -0.55 0.36
N ARG A 43 -41.62 -1.87 0.51
CA ARG A 43 -40.67 -2.81 -0.09
C ARG A 43 -40.49 -2.62 -1.59
N ARG A 44 -41.60 -2.59 -2.35
CA ARG A 44 -41.56 -2.51 -3.81
C ARG A 44 -40.90 -1.22 -4.26
N LYS A 45 -41.35 -0.09 -3.73
CA LYS A 45 -40.78 1.23 -4.05
C LYS A 45 -39.30 1.31 -3.71
N PHE A 46 -38.89 0.81 -2.53
CA PHE A 46 -37.50 0.78 -2.09
C PHE A 46 -36.62 -0.06 -3.04
N LEU A 47 -37.09 -1.23 -3.46
CA LEU A 47 -36.34 -2.09 -4.40
C LEU A 47 -36.22 -1.47 -5.79
N ASP A 48 -37.25 -0.81 -6.29
CA ASP A 48 -37.25 -0.11 -7.59
C ASP A 48 -36.25 1.07 -7.57
N GLU A 49 -36.23 1.84 -6.49
CA GLU A 49 -35.28 2.95 -6.29
C GLU A 49 -33.83 2.42 -6.17
N LEU A 50 -33.62 1.33 -5.43
CA LEU A 50 -32.32 0.67 -5.28
C LEU A 50 -31.77 0.18 -6.64
N GLU A 51 -32.60 -0.54 -7.40
CA GLU A 51 -32.20 -1.08 -8.70
C GLU A 51 -31.91 0.05 -9.73
N THR A 52 -32.74 1.08 -9.70
CA THR A 52 -32.53 2.27 -10.56
C THR A 52 -31.20 2.95 -10.21
N GLY A 53 -30.91 3.16 -8.93
CA GLY A 53 -29.66 3.75 -8.49
C GLY A 53 -28.43 2.86 -8.81
N TYR A 54 -28.57 1.54 -8.67
CA TYR A 54 -27.50 0.61 -9.04
C TYR A 54 -27.28 0.53 -10.54
N ARG A 55 -28.35 0.58 -11.36
CA ARG A 55 -28.24 0.64 -12.81
C ARG A 55 -27.48 1.89 -13.25
N GLN A 56 -27.82 3.06 -12.73
CA GLN A 56 -27.09 4.32 -13.03
C GLN A 56 -25.61 4.21 -12.64
N LEU A 57 -25.30 3.63 -11.48
CA LEU A 57 -23.91 3.40 -11.07
C LEU A 57 -23.18 2.43 -12.01
N ARG A 58 -23.84 1.36 -12.47
CA ARG A 58 -23.28 0.41 -13.46
C ARG A 58 -23.06 1.07 -14.82
N GLU A 59 -24.00 1.88 -15.28
CA GLU A 59 -23.90 2.60 -16.56
C GLU A 59 -22.77 3.64 -16.52
N SER A 60 -22.68 4.46 -15.48
CA SER A 60 -21.59 5.43 -15.33
C SER A 60 -20.23 4.74 -15.21
N TYR A 61 -20.16 3.63 -14.47
CA TYR A 61 -18.95 2.83 -14.37
C TYR A 61 -18.55 2.17 -15.68
N SER A 62 -19.53 1.65 -16.44
CA SER A 62 -19.27 1.04 -17.76
C SER A 62 -18.87 2.09 -18.82
N THR A 63 -19.44 3.29 -18.74
CA THR A 63 -19.10 4.40 -19.65
C THR A 63 -17.69 4.92 -19.35
N SER A 64 -17.32 5.07 -18.07
CA SER A 64 -15.95 5.41 -17.68
C SER A 64 -14.95 4.34 -18.14
N ARG A 65 -15.33 3.07 -18.10
CA ARG A 65 -14.51 1.95 -18.56
C ARG A 65 -14.37 1.84 -20.07
N LYS A 66 -15.43 2.19 -20.84
CA LYS A 66 -15.40 2.19 -22.31
C LYS A 66 -14.51 3.28 -22.89
N ASN A 67 -14.21 4.32 -22.10
CA ASN A 67 -13.36 5.42 -22.53
C ASN A 67 -11.85 5.15 -22.30
N ASN A 68 -11.48 4.15 -21.51
CA ASN A 68 -10.08 3.76 -21.37
C ASN A 68 -9.75 2.71 -22.43
N LEU A 69 -9.06 3.13 -23.47
CA LEU A 69 -8.47 2.23 -24.46
C LEU A 69 -7.19 1.64 -23.87
N TYR A 70 -7.00 0.35 -24.06
CA TYR A 70 -5.78 -0.35 -23.66
C TYR A 70 -5.04 -0.80 -24.90
N ILE A 71 -3.71 -0.67 -24.86
CA ILE A 71 -2.79 -1.07 -25.93
C ILE A 71 -2.12 -2.39 -25.57
N SER A 72 -1.52 -3.03 -26.57
CA SER A 72 -0.73 -4.25 -26.34
C SER A 72 0.49 -3.97 -25.45
N LEU A 73 0.99 -5.01 -24.79
CA LEU A 73 2.23 -4.91 -24.01
C LEU A 73 3.42 -4.46 -24.87
N ALA A 74 3.48 -4.89 -26.13
CA ALA A 74 4.51 -4.48 -27.06
C ALA A 74 4.48 -2.97 -27.33
N GLU A 75 3.28 -2.41 -27.59
CA GLU A 75 3.09 -0.96 -27.76
C GLU A 75 3.40 -0.20 -26.46
N ALA A 76 2.99 -0.71 -25.31
CA ALA A 76 3.28 -0.11 -24.02
C ALA A 76 4.80 -0.07 -23.73
N ARG A 77 5.53 -1.15 -24.05
CA ARG A 77 7.00 -1.21 -23.98
C ARG A 77 7.68 -0.25 -24.96
N ALA A 78 7.14 -0.09 -26.15
CA ALA A 78 7.64 0.89 -27.13
C ALA A 78 7.48 2.33 -26.65
N ASN A 79 6.41 2.61 -25.86
CA ASN A 79 6.11 3.90 -25.24
C ASN A 79 6.58 3.99 -23.78
N LYS A 80 7.61 3.22 -23.36
CA LYS A 80 8.16 3.32 -22.01
C LYS A 80 8.81 4.67 -21.74
N LEU A 81 9.04 4.97 -20.48
CA LEU A 81 9.85 6.13 -20.09
C LEU A 81 11.25 6.02 -20.70
N LYS A 82 11.67 7.08 -21.39
CA LYS A 82 13.02 7.19 -21.98
C LYS A 82 13.84 8.11 -21.11
N THR A 83 14.72 7.51 -20.31
CA THR A 83 15.65 8.23 -19.46
C THR A 83 17.02 8.27 -20.15
N ASP A 84 17.62 9.44 -20.21
CA ASP A 84 19.01 9.63 -20.64
C ASP A 84 19.93 9.31 -19.45
N TRP A 85 20.28 8.04 -19.33
CA TRP A 85 21.05 7.52 -18.20
C TRP A 85 22.46 8.08 -18.14
N ASP A 86 23.03 8.57 -19.25
CA ASP A 86 24.36 9.17 -19.26
C ASP A 86 24.39 10.51 -18.50
N HIS A 87 23.22 11.15 -18.33
CA HIS A 87 23.06 12.41 -17.60
C HIS A 87 22.36 12.25 -16.25
N VAL A 88 21.97 11.05 -15.85
CA VAL A 88 21.42 10.80 -14.52
C VAL A 88 22.54 10.51 -13.53
N GLN A 89 22.63 11.33 -12.49
CA GLN A 89 23.55 11.05 -11.39
C GLN A 89 23.00 9.92 -10.52
N ILE A 90 23.59 8.73 -10.64
CA ILE A 90 23.30 7.60 -9.75
C ILE A 90 24.13 7.79 -8.48
N ILE A 91 23.48 7.77 -7.34
CA ILE A 91 24.11 7.90 -6.03
C ILE A 91 24.18 6.53 -5.37
N PRO A 92 25.36 5.93 -5.19
CA PRO A 92 25.48 4.67 -4.48
C PRO A 92 25.11 4.85 -3.00
N PRO A 93 24.53 3.83 -2.36
CA PRO A 93 24.24 3.88 -0.94
C PRO A 93 25.51 4.09 -0.10
N ALA A 94 25.46 5.03 0.85
CA ALA A 94 26.56 5.27 1.78
C ALA A 94 26.83 4.03 2.66
N ARG A 95 25.80 3.23 2.89
CA ARG A 95 25.86 1.99 3.69
C ARG A 95 25.08 0.88 2.96
N PRO A 96 25.70 0.18 1.98
CA PRO A 96 25.03 -0.92 1.30
C PRO A 96 24.81 -2.13 2.22
N GLY A 97 23.89 -3.03 1.81
CA GLY A 97 23.59 -4.26 2.52
C GLY A 97 22.39 -4.13 3.48
N ILE A 98 22.30 -5.06 4.45
CA ILE A 98 21.17 -5.18 5.37
C ILE A 98 21.39 -4.37 6.64
N HIS A 99 20.38 -3.60 7.02
CA HIS A 99 20.30 -2.84 8.29
C HIS A 99 19.09 -3.32 9.08
N VAL A 100 19.31 -3.74 10.33
CA VAL A 100 18.29 -4.30 11.21
C VAL A 100 18.08 -3.37 12.40
N PHE A 101 16.83 -3.01 12.65
CA PHE A 101 16.38 -2.22 13.79
C PHE A 101 15.44 -3.09 14.62
N ARG A 102 15.88 -3.47 15.82
CA ARG A 102 15.09 -4.31 16.73
C ARG A 102 14.70 -3.54 17.96
N ASP A 103 13.48 -3.78 18.44
CA ASP A 103 12.93 -3.13 19.64
C ASP A 103 13.17 -1.61 19.61
N PHE A 104 12.90 -1.00 18.44
CA PHE A 104 13.16 0.42 18.21
C PHE A 104 12.28 1.28 19.13
N PRO A 105 12.84 2.36 19.75
CA PRO A 105 12.10 3.18 20.71
C PRO A 105 10.83 3.78 20.10
N LEU A 106 9.68 3.51 20.71
CA LEU A 106 8.40 4.06 20.25
C LEU A 106 8.34 5.58 20.41
N GLU A 107 9.09 6.12 21.35
CA GLU A 107 9.25 7.56 21.60
C GLU A 107 9.85 8.30 20.40
N GLU A 108 10.73 7.64 19.64
CA GLU A 108 11.29 8.20 18.40
C GLU A 108 10.33 8.07 17.21
N ILE A 109 9.40 7.11 17.26
CA ILE A 109 8.40 6.86 16.21
C ILE A 109 7.21 7.82 16.36
N GLU A 110 6.77 8.07 17.58
CA GLU A 110 5.59 8.84 17.92
C GLU A 110 5.47 10.19 17.18
N PRO A 111 6.55 11.01 17.04
CA PRO A 111 6.49 12.28 16.33
C PRO A 111 6.07 12.18 14.85
N PHE A 112 6.18 10.99 14.26
CA PHE A 112 5.81 10.73 12.86
C PHE A 112 4.37 10.23 12.70
N ILE A 113 3.59 10.10 13.79
CA ILE A 113 2.20 9.64 13.72
C ILE A 113 1.34 10.67 12.99
N SER A 114 0.70 10.24 11.93
CA SER A 114 -0.39 11.00 11.30
C SER A 114 -1.70 10.82 12.06
N TRP A 115 -2.02 11.76 12.93
CA TRP A 115 -3.25 11.73 13.71
C TRP A 115 -4.51 11.92 12.84
N MET A 116 -4.40 12.56 11.69
CA MET A 116 -5.51 12.66 10.75
C MET A 116 -5.99 11.26 10.30
N PHE A 117 -5.07 10.36 9.93
CA PHE A 117 -5.45 8.99 9.56
C PHE A 117 -5.95 8.17 10.75
N PHE A 118 -5.49 8.45 11.97
CA PHE A 118 -6.08 7.86 13.18
C PHE A 118 -7.55 8.21 13.30
N PHE A 119 -7.93 9.47 13.18
CA PHE A 119 -9.34 9.91 13.27
C PHE A 119 -10.21 9.35 12.14
N ILE A 120 -9.67 9.18 10.93
CA ILE A 120 -10.40 8.59 9.80
C ILE A 120 -10.86 7.16 10.11
N VAL A 121 -10.05 6.34 10.78
CA VAL A 121 -10.44 4.98 11.21
C VAL A 121 -11.66 5.02 12.13
N TRP A 122 -11.75 6.03 12.99
CA TRP A 122 -12.88 6.27 13.89
C TRP A 122 -14.01 7.06 13.25
N GLN A 123 -13.99 7.23 11.93
CA GLN A 123 -14.99 7.93 11.12
C GLN A 123 -15.16 9.44 11.46
N ILE A 124 -14.21 10.03 12.14
CA ILE A 124 -14.14 11.46 12.40
C ILE A 124 -13.25 12.08 11.31
N ARG A 125 -13.80 13.01 10.54
CA ARG A 125 -13.10 13.66 9.41
C ARG A 125 -12.81 15.11 9.74
N GLY A 126 -11.61 15.55 9.40
CA GLY A 126 -11.14 16.92 9.57
C GLY A 126 -9.63 16.97 9.50
N LYS A 127 -9.10 18.17 9.43
CA LYS A 127 -7.65 18.41 9.47
C LYS A 127 -7.20 18.45 10.93
N PHE A 128 -6.16 17.74 11.26
CA PHE A 128 -5.55 17.78 12.59
C PHE A 128 -4.45 18.88 12.61
N PRO A 129 -4.34 19.70 13.66
CA PRO A 129 -5.08 19.64 14.94
C PRO A 129 -6.44 20.38 14.98
N GLU A 130 -6.82 21.12 13.94
CA GLU A 130 -8.03 21.97 13.90
C GLU A 130 -9.32 21.18 14.19
N LEU A 131 -9.32 19.87 13.87
CA LEU A 131 -10.42 18.95 14.17
C LEU A 131 -10.81 18.93 15.66
N LEU A 132 -9.84 19.16 16.55
CA LEU A 132 -10.08 19.16 17.99
C LEU A 132 -10.98 20.34 18.44
N ASP A 133 -11.04 21.40 17.64
CA ASP A 133 -11.85 22.59 17.92
C ASP A 133 -13.11 22.67 17.02
N ASP A 134 -13.38 21.59 16.26
CA ASP A 134 -14.58 21.50 15.43
C ASP A 134 -15.86 21.61 16.30
N PRO A 135 -16.82 22.48 15.93
CA PRO A 135 -18.02 22.72 16.74
C PRO A 135 -18.95 21.50 16.85
N VAL A 136 -18.87 20.57 15.90
CA VAL A 136 -19.72 19.36 15.85
C VAL A 136 -19.01 18.15 16.45
N HIS A 137 -17.78 17.90 16.03
CA HIS A 137 -17.02 16.68 16.37
C HIS A 137 -15.90 16.90 17.38
N GLY A 138 -15.53 18.15 17.69
CA GLY A 138 -14.35 18.47 18.50
C GLY A 138 -14.36 17.87 19.91
N LYS A 139 -15.55 17.81 20.56
CA LYS A 139 -15.67 17.19 21.90
C LYS A 139 -15.33 15.69 21.86
N GLU A 140 -15.86 14.98 20.86
CA GLU A 140 -15.61 13.55 20.67
C GLU A 140 -14.16 13.31 20.24
N ALA A 141 -13.64 14.13 19.32
CA ALA A 141 -12.26 14.06 18.86
C ALA A 141 -11.27 14.27 20.01
N ARG A 142 -11.46 15.28 20.88
CA ARG A 142 -10.59 15.49 22.06
C ARG A 142 -10.60 14.31 23.01
N LYS A 143 -11.79 13.73 23.29
CA LYS A 143 -11.88 12.55 24.15
C LYS A 143 -11.12 11.37 23.54
N LEU A 144 -11.39 11.05 22.28
CA LEU A 144 -10.74 9.97 21.56
C LEU A 144 -9.20 10.14 21.52
N TYR A 145 -8.74 11.36 21.29
CA TYR A 145 -7.32 11.71 21.27
C TYR A 145 -6.68 11.52 22.66
N ALA A 146 -7.33 11.98 23.72
CA ALA A 146 -6.85 11.82 25.09
C ALA A 146 -6.77 10.33 25.49
N ASP A 147 -7.79 9.55 25.13
CA ASP A 147 -7.81 8.09 25.37
C ASP A 147 -6.65 7.40 24.61
N ALA A 148 -6.42 7.80 23.34
CA ALA A 148 -5.34 7.28 22.53
C ALA A 148 -3.96 7.61 23.10
N LEU A 149 -3.71 8.84 23.55
CA LEU A 149 -2.47 9.25 24.19
C LEU A 149 -2.23 8.49 25.51
N THR A 150 -3.26 8.35 26.33
CA THR A 150 -3.17 7.60 27.60
C THR A 150 -2.77 6.13 27.34
N LEU A 151 -3.40 5.50 26.33
CA LEU A 151 -3.03 4.12 25.99
C LEU A 151 -1.64 4.03 25.36
N LEU A 152 -1.26 4.99 24.50
CA LEU A 152 0.07 5.04 23.90
C LEU A 152 1.16 5.22 24.96
N ASP A 153 0.96 6.08 25.95
CA ASP A 153 1.88 6.26 27.07
C ASP A 153 2.04 4.97 27.88
N ARG A 154 0.93 4.30 28.16
CA ARG A 154 0.97 2.98 28.82
C ARG A 154 1.74 1.95 27.98
N ILE A 155 1.48 1.89 26.65
CA ILE A 155 2.19 0.99 25.73
C ILE A 155 3.70 1.23 25.78
N LYS A 156 4.13 2.49 25.79
CA LYS A 156 5.56 2.86 25.89
C LYS A 156 6.16 2.47 27.24
N MET A 157 5.54 2.87 28.35
CA MET A 157 6.04 2.63 29.70
C MET A 157 6.14 1.14 30.05
N GLU A 158 5.12 0.36 29.69
CA GLU A 158 5.04 -1.08 29.99
C GLU A 158 5.66 -1.94 28.88
N LYS A 159 6.15 -1.32 27.76
CA LYS A 159 6.73 -2.01 26.60
C LYS A 159 5.81 -3.09 26.01
N LEU A 160 4.52 -2.77 25.94
CA LEU A 160 3.49 -3.72 25.51
C LEU A 160 3.54 -4.02 24.01
N LEU A 161 4.01 -3.08 23.20
CA LEU A 161 4.27 -3.27 21.78
C LEU A 161 5.76 -3.12 21.48
N ARG A 162 6.22 -3.82 20.44
CA ARG A 162 7.59 -3.69 19.94
C ARG A 162 7.59 -3.35 18.47
N ALA A 163 8.54 -2.48 18.06
CA ALA A 163 8.74 -2.06 16.70
C ALA A 163 10.06 -2.61 16.15
N ASN A 164 9.99 -3.30 15.02
CA ASN A 164 11.15 -3.82 14.30
C ASN A 164 11.13 -3.37 12.85
N ALA A 165 12.32 -3.19 12.29
CA ALA A 165 12.47 -2.93 10.85
C ALA A 165 13.71 -3.63 10.30
N VAL A 166 13.67 -3.94 9.02
CA VAL A 166 14.81 -4.32 8.21
C VAL A 166 14.80 -3.54 6.92
N VAL A 167 15.97 -3.04 6.54
CA VAL A 167 16.22 -2.34 5.27
C VAL A 167 17.37 -3.02 4.56
N GLY A 168 17.24 -3.27 3.28
CA GLY A 168 18.32 -3.75 2.42
C GLY A 168 18.57 -2.74 1.30
N LEU A 169 19.85 -2.41 1.03
CA LEU A 169 20.28 -1.51 -0.04
C LEU A 169 21.26 -2.28 -0.92
N TYR A 170 20.92 -2.46 -2.19
CA TYR A 170 21.64 -3.36 -3.08
C TYR A 170 21.88 -2.75 -4.46
N PRO A 171 22.99 -3.14 -5.13
CA PRO A 171 23.15 -2.89 -6.55
C PRO A 171 22.01 -3.55 -7.34
N ALA A 172 21.51 -2.86 -8.35
CA ALA A 172 20.42 -3.35 -9.19
C ALA A 172 20.48 -2.78 -10.60
N ASN A 173 19.91 -3.51 -11.54
CA ASN A 173 19.66 -3.01 -12.89
C ASN A 173 18.30 -3.49 -13.40
N SER A 174 17.67 -2.74 -14.28
CA SER A 174 16.48 -3.21 -14.98
C SER A 174 16.82 -4.08 -16.18
N VAL A 175 16.04 -5.15 -16.37
CA VAL A 175 16.09 -6.06 -17.51
C VAL A 175 14.68 -6.23 -18.06
N GLY A 176 14.35 -5.50 -19.12
CA GLY A 176 12.97 -5.40 -19.59
C GLY A 176 12.08 -4.68 -18.57
N ASP A 177 11.04 -5.36 -18.10
CA ASP A 177 10.15 -4.86 -17.05
C ASP A 177 10.52 -5.39 -15.65
N ASP A 178 11.60 -6.16 -15.53
CA ASP A 178 12.07 -6.73 -14.26
C ASP A 178 13.26 -5.93 -13.71
N ILE A 179 13.50 -6.09 -12.40
CA ILE A 179 14.66 -5.51 -11.71
C ILE A 179 15.47 -6.66 -11.10
N GLU A 180 16.68 -6.84 -11.59
CA GLU A 180 17.66 -7.76 -11.03
C GLU A 180 18.39 -7.07 -9.87
N VAL A 181 18.45 -7.73 -8.72
CA VAL A 181 19.14 -7.30 -7.51
C VAL A 181 20.37 -8.17 -7.32
N TYR A 182 21.52 -7.55 -7.13
CA TYR A 182 22.80 -8.24 -7.06
C TYR A 182 23.40 -8.24 -5.65
N ARG A 183 24.29 -9.20 -5.41
CA ARG A 183 25.06 -9.25 -4.16
C ARG A 183 26.00 -8.06 -4.02
N ASP A 184 26.65 -7.69 -5.10
CA ASP A 184 27.61 -6.60 -5.18
C ASP A 184 27.67 -6.01 -6.60
N GLU A 185 28.50 -4.99 -6.77
CA GLU A 185 28.64 -4.24 -8.03
C GLU A 185 29.27 -5.06 -9.16
N SER A 186 29.85 -6.24 -8.91
CA SER A 186 30.33 -7.13 -9.96
C SER A 186 29.19 -7.71 -10.83
N ARG A 187 27.95 -7.71 -10.29
CA ARG A 187 26.75 -8.26 -10.91
C ARG A 187 26.88 -9.74 -11.29
N SER A 188 27.78 -10.46 -10.62
CA SER A 188 28.04 -11.86 -10.88
C SER A 188 27.02 -12.81 -10.25
N GLU A 189 26.37 -12.37 -9.15
CA GLU A 189 25.38 -13.14 -8.41
C GLU A 189 24.08 -12.34 -8.25
N ILE A 190 22.98 -12.89 -8.77
CA ILE A 190 21.63 -12.35 -8.61
C ILE A 190 21.05 -12.90 -7.32
N LEU A 191 20.72 -12.02 -6.38
CA LEU A 191 20.06 -12.37 -5.12
C LEU A 191 18.55 -12.49 -5.26
N ALA A 192 17.95 -11.60 -6.08
CA ALA A 192 16.52 -11.56 -6.29
C ALA A 192 16.19 -10.92 -7.63
N VAL A 193 15.01 -11.20 -8.15
CA VAL A 193 14.45 -10.51 -9.32
C VAL A 193 13.03 -10.07 -8.99
N PHE A 194 12.78 -8.77 -8.95
CA PHE A 194 11.43 -8.23 -8.82
C PHE A 194 10.77 -8.14 -10.18
N ARG A 195 9.65 -8.85 -10.33
CA ARG A 195 8.84 -8.82 -11.55
C ARG A 195 7.85 -7.70 -11.46
N ASN A 196 7.86 -6.84 -12.48
CA ASN A 196 6.97 -5.69 -12.49
C ASN A 196 5.99 -5.75 -13.66
N LEU A 197 4.91 -4.99 -13.53
CA LEU A 197 3.88 -4.81 -14.53
C LEU A 197 3.98 -3.39 -15.11
N ARG A 198 3.66 -3.28 -16.40
CA ARG A 198 3.63 -2.02 -17.12
C ARG A 198 2.20 -1.54 -17.29
N ASN A 199 1.96 -0.23 -17.13
CA ASN A 199 0.68 0.36 -17.48
C ASN A 199 0.40 0.16 -18.97
N GLN A 200 -0.79 -0.37 -19.32
CA GLN A 200 -1.23 -0.59 -20.70
C GLN A 200 -2.37 0.37 -21.12
N GLU A 201 -2.70 1.37 -20.31
CA GLU A 201 -3.67 2.39 -20.73
C GLU A 201 -3.11 3.19 -21.89
N GLN A 202 -3.93 3.43 -22.93
CA GLN A 202 -3.54 4.31 -24.03
C GLN A 202 -3.30 5.73 -23.51
N LYS A 203 -2.08 6.20 -23.64
CA LYS A 203 -1.67 7.52 -23.17
C LYS A 203 -1.76 8.57 -24.27
N LYS A 204 -1.84 9.83 -23.86
CA LYS A 204 -1.68 10.96 -24.77
C LYS A 204 -0.26 11.00 -25.34
N PRO A 205 -0.05 11.57 -26.54
CA PRO A 205 1.30 11.73 -27.08
C PRO A 205 2.25 12.40 -26.07
N GLY A 206 3.44 11.83 -25.89
CA GLY A 206 4.46 12.31 -24.95
C GLY A 206 4.30 11.84 -23.49
N VAL A 207 3.24 11.11 -23.15
CA VAL A 207 3.06 10.51 -21.82
C VAL A 207 3.44 9.03 -21.86
N PRO A 208 4.43 8.57 -21.09
CA PRO A 208 4.88 7.19 -21.13
C PRO A 208 3.95 6.21 -20.42
N ASN A 209 4.02 4.96 -20.84
CA ASN A 209 3.44 3.81 -20.14
C ASN A 209 4.45 3.30 -19.12
N LEU A 210 4.29 3.69 -17.85
CA LEU A 210 5.26 3.48 -16.79
C LEU A 210 5.28 2.02 -16.28
N CYS A 211 6.48 1.60 -15.89
CA CYS A 211 6.79 0.42 -15.11
C CYS A 211 7.79 0.81 -14.01
N LEU A 212 7.79 0.18 -12.85
CA LEU A 212 8.79 0.48 -11.80
C LEU A 212 10.22 0.25 -12.27
N ALA A 213 10.44 -0.70 -13.17
CA ALA A 213 11.75 -0.96 -13.77
C ALA A 213 12.30 0.23 -14.58
N ASP A 214 11.46 1.17 -15.01
CA ASP A 214 11.89 2.37 -15.75
C ASP A 214 12.68 3.36 -14.87
N PHE A 215 12.59 3.21 -13.53
CA PHE A 215 13.29 4.06 -12.56
C PHE A 215 14.62 3.47 -12.07
N ILE A 216 15.08 2.40 -12.69
CA ILE A 216 16.37 1.78 -12.43
C ILE A 216 17.15 1.71 -13.76
N ALA A 217 18.43 2.07 -13.75
CA ALA A 217 19.28 2.03 -14.94
C ALA A 217 19.26 0.65 -15.59
N PRO A 218 19.06 0.56 -16.92
CA PRO A 218 19.04 -0.73 -17.60
C PRO A 218 20.44 -1.36 -17.61
N ARG A 219 20.48 -2.69 -17.50
CA ARG A 219 21.75 -3.45 -17.53
C ARG A 219 22.58 -3.15 -18.79
N SER A 220 21.92 -2.80 -19.89
CA SER A 220 22.55 -2.44 -21.17
C SER A 220 23.27 -1.08 -21.16
N SER A 221 22.96 -0.18 -20.20
CA SER A 221 23.68 1.10 -20.05
C SER A 221 25.07 0.95 -19.46
N LEU A 222 25.41 -0.24 -18.95
CA LEU A 222 26.64 -0.55 -18.22
C LEU A 222 26.80 0.20 -16.87
N GLN A 223 25.92 1.12 -16.55
CA GLN A 223 25.89 1.78 -15.24
C GLN A 223 25.33 0.83 -14.17
N ILE A 224 25.85 0.94 -12.97
CA ILE A 224 25.31 0.24 -11.80
C ILE A 224 24.38 1.20 -11.09
N ASP A 225 23.13 0.78 -10.93
CA ASP A 225 22.15 1.50 -10.12
C ASP A 225 21.87 0.72 -8.84
N TYR A 226 20.97 1.25 -8.00
CA TYR A 226 20.69 0.67 -6.70
C TYR A 226 19.20 0.67 -6.41
N ILE A 227 18.77 -0.29 -5.58
CA ILE A 227 17.41 -0.39 -5.08
C ILE A 227 17.43 -0.61 -3.57
N GLY A 228 16.46 -0.01 -2.89
CA GLY A 228 16.16 -0.32 -1.51
C GLY A 228 14.96 -1.26 -1.39
N ALA A 229 14.98 -2.08 -0.34
CA ALA A 229 13.85 -2.89 0.09
C ALA A 229 13.68 -2.74 1.60
N PHE A 230 12.45 -2.76 2.10
CA PHE A 230 12.19 -2.62 3.54
C PHE A 230 11.01 -3.47 4.00
N ALA A 231 11.03 -3.85 5.28
CA ALA A 231 9.90 -4.39 6.00
C ALA A 231 9.93 -3.84 7.44
N VAL A 232 8.81 -3.28 7.88
CA VAL A 232 8.64 -2.55 9.14
C VAL A 232 7.42 -3.08 9.86
N THR A 233 7.47 -3.23 11.17
CA THR A 233 6.31 -3.52 12.02
C THR A 233 6.37 -2.76 13.34
N ALA A 234 5.20 -2.38 13.85
CA ALA A 234 5.00 -1.95 15.23
C ALA A 234 3.88 -2.77 15.91
N GLY A 235 3.52 -3.90 15.30
CA GLY A 235 2.41 -4.75 15.74
C GLY A 235 2.80 -5.92 16.64
N ILE A 236 4.08 -6.09 17.01
CA ILE A 236 4.49 -7.20 17.88
C ILE A 236 3.92 -6.97 19.28
N GLY A 237 3.05 -7.88 19.73
CA GLY A 237 2.30 -7.77 20.99
C GLY A 237 0.88 -7.19 20.85
N ALA A 238 0.54 -6.56 19.72
CA ALA A 238 -0.75 -5.90 19.54
C ALA A 238 -1.95 -6.86 19.59
N ASP A 239 -1.82 -8.07 19.00
CA ASP A 239 -2.88 -9.06 19.03
C ASP A 239 -3.15 -9.56 20.44
N GLN A 240 -2.07 -9.83 21.19
CA GLN A 240 -2.17 -10.26 22.60
C GLN A 240 -2.83 -9.18 23.46
N LEU A 241 -2.36 -7.95 23.38
CA LEU A 241 -2.91 -6.84 24.16
C LEU A 241 -4.38 -6.57 23.81
N ALA A 242 -4.75 -6.62 22.53
CA ALA A 242 -6.13 -6.46 22.12
C ALA A 242 -7.03 -7.59 22.65
N GLU A 243 -6.51 -8.83 22.70
CA GLU A 243 -7.26 -9.96 23.25
C GLU A 243 -7.45 -9.83 24.76
N GLU A 244 -6.46 -9.35 25.50
CA GLU A 244 -6.57 -9.07 26.95
C GLU A 244 -7.70 -8.05 27.26
N PHE A 245 -7.90 -7.05 26.39
CA PHE A 245 -9.00 -6.11 26.50
C PHE A 245 -10.35 -6.77 26.19
N ARG A 246 -10.42 -7.60 25.13
CA ARG A 246 -11.66 -8.33 24.78
C ARG A 246 -12.13 -9.26 25.88
N GLN A 247 -11.20 -9.97 26.55
CA GLN A 247 -11.53 -10.83 27.69
C GLN A 247 -12.14 -10.07 28.86
N LYS A 248 -11.88 -8.75 28.92
CA LYS A 248 -12.50 -7.83 29.91
C LYS A 248 -13.76 -7.15 29.37
N ASN A 249 -14.27 -7.57 28.19
CA ASN A 249 -15.38 -6.93 27.46
C ASN A 249 -15.12 -5.46 27.09
N ASP A 250 -13.86 -5.11 26.85
CA ASP A 250 -13.43 -3.77 26.43
C ASP A 250 -13.01 -3.77 24.95
N ASP A 251 -14.01 -3.86 24.07
CA ASP A 251 -13.79 -3.81 22.61
C ASP A 251 -13.25 -2.46 22.14
N TYR A 252 -13.58 -1.38 22.85
CA TYR A 252 -13.10 -0.04 22.53
C TYR A 252 -11.58 0.04 22.63
N SER A 253 -11.00 -0.38 23.76
CA SER A 253 -9.54 -0.41 23.95
C SER A 253 -8.87 -1.43 23.03
N ALA A 254 -9.52 -2.57 22.74
CA ALA A 254 -8.99 -3.54 21.79
C ALA A 254 -8.86 -2.97 20.37
N ILE A 255 -9.85 -2.20 19.90
CA ILE A 255 -9.80 -1.49 18.61
C ILE A 255 -8.72 -0.39 18.65
N MET A 256 -8.64 0.35 19.77
CA MET A 256 -7.64 1.40 19.96
C MET A 256 -6.21 0.87 19.84
N VAL A 257 -5.88 -0.27 20.49
CA VAL A 257 -4.58 -0.94 20.38
C VAL A 257 -4.24 -1.22 18.91
N LYS A 258 -5.16 -1.82 18.17
CA LYS A 258 -4.95 -2.14 16.75
C LYS A 258 -4.72 -0.89 15.90
N THR A 259 -5.52 0.15 16.14
CA THR A 259 -5.41 1.42 15.43
C THR A 259 -4.07 2.11 15.75
N LEU A 260 -3.64 2.13 17.02
CA LEU A 260 -2.35 2.70 17.39
C LEU A 260 -1.18 1.91 16.80
N ALA A 261 -1.24 0.58 16.82
CA ALA A 261 -0.21 -0.27 16.22
C ALA A 261 -0.07 0.02 14.71
N ASP A 262 -1.18 0.16 13.97
CA ASP A 262 -1.16 0.52 12.55
C ASP A 262 -0.54 1.90 12.33
N ARG A 263 -0.92 2.90 13.14
CA ARG A 263 -0.36 4.25 13.02
C ARG A 263 1.13 4.29 13.37
N LEU A 264 1.57 3.52 14.36
CA LEU A 264 2.98 3.38 14.69
C LEU A 264 3.78 2.69 13.58
N ALA A 265 3.23 1.67 12.91
CA ALA A 265 3.89 1.01 11.78
C ALA A 265 4.09 1.96 10.60
N GLU A 266 3.06 2.76 10.28
CA GLU A 266 3.16 3.79 9.23
C GLU A 266 4.16 4.89 9.62
N ALA A 267 4.08 5.40 10.86
CA ALA A 267 5.01 6.39 11.40
C ALA A 267 6.46 5.88 11.39
N PHE A 268 6.68 4.62 11.77
CA PHE A 268 8.00 4.00 11.72
C PHE A 268 8.52 3.85 10.29
N THR A 269 7.62 3.60 9.35
CA THR A 269 7.98 3.56 7.92
C THR A 269 8.43 4.95 7.43
N GLU A 270 7.77 6.04 7.84
CA GLU A 270 8.22 7.41 7.52
C GLU A 270 9.60 7.70 8.10
N LEU A 271 9.82 7.38 9.37
CA LEU A 271 11.10 7.56 10.06
C LEU A 271 12.22 6.76 9.36
N ILE A 272 11.98 5.47 9.08
CA ILE A 272 12.96 4.60 8.40
C ILE A 272 13.25 5.12 6.98
N HIS A 273 12.24 5.55 6.23
CA HIS A 273 12.45 6.11 4.91
C HIS A 273 13.26 7.42 4.96
N ALA A 274 13.01 8.30 5.94
CA ALA A 274 13.83 9.49 6.16
C ALA A 274 15.30 9.12 6.49
N LYS A 275 15.53 8.10 7.33
CA LYS A 275 16.89 7.59 7.61
C LYS A 275 17.56 7.02 6.36
N VAL A 276 16.82 6.34 5.50
CA VAL A 276 17.36 5.83 4.22
C VAL A 276 17.79 7.00 3.34
N ARG A 277 16.93 7.99 3.12
CA ARG A 277 17.23 9.14 2.26
C ARG A 277 18.42 9.97 2.76
N ARG A 278 18.52 10.14 4.07
CA ARG A 278 19.49 11.05 4.67
C ARG A 278 20.81 10.38 5.06
N GLU A 279 20.76 9.13 5.54
CA GLU A 279 21.89 8.50 6.24
C GLU A 279 22.37 7.20 5.59
N LEU A 280 21.45 6.23 5.33
CA LEU A 280 21.83 4.90 4.89
C LEU A 280 22.15 4.88 3.39
N TRP A 281 21.29 5.50 2.59
CA TRP A 281 21.57 5.74 1.18
C TRP A 281 22.27 7.10 0.98
N GLY A 282 21.69 8.15 1.53
CA GLY A 282 22.32 9.47 1.54
C GLY A 282 22.02 10.31 0.29
N TYR A 283 21.07 9.91 -0.56
CA TYR A 283 20.75 10.68 -1.78
C TYR A 283 20.03 12.00 -1.52
N ALA A 284 19.56 12.21 -0.29
CA ALA A 284 18.96 13.46 0.18
C ALA A 284 19.50 13.86 1.57
N SER A 285 20.83 13.82 1.77
CA SER A 285 21.48 14.03 3.07
C SER A 285 21.16 15.38 3.72
N ASN A 286 20.88 16.40 2.94
CA ASN A 286 20.54 17.75 3.40
C ASN A 286 19.02 17.99 3.53
N GLU A 287 18.19 16.95 3.39
CA GLU A 287 16.73 17.04 3.49
C GLU A 287 16.31 17.52 4.89
N ASN A 288 15.46 18.54 4.91
CA ASN A 288 14.85 19.07 6.13
C ASN A 288 13.34 19.27 5.89
N LEU A 289 12.59 18.17 5.91
CA LEU A 289 11.15 18.14 5.66
C LEU A 289 10.38 18.08 6.98
N SER A 290 9.28 18.83 7.04
CA SER A 290 8.30 18.74 8.10
C SER A 290 7.50 17.41 7.98
N LEU A 291 6.77 17.05 9.04
CA LEU A 291 5.86 15.90 8.97
C LEU A 291 4.81 16.08 7.86
N ASP A 292 4.26 17.27 7.70
CA ASP A 292 3.32 17.59 6.63
C ASP A 292 3.94 17.38 5.24
N ASP A 293 5.21 17.77 5.05
CA ASP A 293 5.92 17.54 3.78
C ASP A 293 6.12 16.03 3.52
N LEU A 294 6.45 15.26 4.55
CA LEU A 294 6.57 13.81 4.46
C LEU A 294 5.24 13.15 4.08
N LEU A 295 4.15 13.53 4.75
CA LEU A 295 2.80 13.03 4.47
C LEU A 295 2.28 13.44 3.09
N MET A 296 2.78 14.55 2.53
CA MET A 296 2.50 15.01 1.17
C MET A 296 3.51 14.47 0.13
N GLU A 297 4.37 13.54 0.52
CA GLU A 297 5.35 12.90 -0.36
C GLU A 297 6.27 13.90 -1.11
N ARG A 298 6.65 15.01 -0.44
CA ARG A 298 7.52 16.05 -1.01
C ARG A 298 9.01 15.72 -0.97
N TYR A 299 9.34 14.47 -0.77
CA TYR A 299 10.71 13.96 -0.79
C TYR A 299 11.11 13.47 -2.19
N ILE A 300 12.40 13.33 -2.43
CA ILE A 300 12.94 12.71 -3.65
C ILE A 300 12.80 11.20 -3.56
N GLY A 301 12.43 10.56 -4.68
CA GLY A 301 12.25 9.12 -4.74
C GLY A 301 10.84 8.68 -4.39
N ILE A 302 10.61 7.37 -4.42
CA ILE A 302 9.34 6.74 -4.04
C ILE A 302 9.58 5.46 -3.25
N ARG A 303 8.58 5.02 -2.49
CA ARG A 303 8.59 3.75 -1.73
C ARG A 303 7.33 2.91 -2.01
N PRO A 304 7.18 2.39 -3.24
CA PRO A 304 6.00 1.61 -3.60
C PRO A 304 5.93 0.29 -2.82
N ALA A 305 4.72 -0.06 -2.38
CA ALA A 305 4.43 -1.29 -1.67
C ALA A 305 3.69 -2.30 -2.58
N HIS A 306 4.05 -3.58 -2.50
CA HIS A 306 3.38 -4.64 -3.26
C HIS A 306 1.92 -4.82 -2.80
N GLY A 307 1.01 -4.89 -3.76
CA GLY A 307 -0.44 -4.87 -3.55
C GLY A 307 -1.06 -3.48 -3.75
N TYR A 308 -0.24 -2.45 -4.02
CA TYR A 308 -0.67 -1.09 -4.33
C TYR A 308 -0.62 -0.80 -5.85
N PRO A 309 -1.21 0.32 -6.30
CA PRO A 309 -1.44 0.55 -7.74
C PRO A 309 -0.24 0.45 -8.67
N ALA A 310 0.97 0.81 -8.21
CA ALA A 310 2.19 0.74 -9.03
C ALA A 310 2.78 -0.68 -9.13
N CYS A 311 2.46 -1.55 -8.17
CA CYS A 311 2.89 -2.96 -8.13
C CYS A 311 1.80 -3.83 -7.48
N PRO A 312 0.70 -4.11 -8.20
CA PRO A 312 -0.51 -4.72 -7.61
C PRO A 312 -0.36 -6.18 -7.20
N ASP A 313 0.70 -6.88 -7.62
CA ASP A 313 0.92 -8.28 -7.27
C ASP A 313 1.44 -8.43 -5.83
N HIS A 314 0.60 -8.97 -4.95
CA HIS A 314 0.98 -9.29 -3.57
C HIS A 314 2.06 -10.38 -3.46
N SER A 315 2.16 -11.27 -4.45
CA SER A 315 3.09 -12.41 -4.40
C SER A 315 4.57 -11.99 -4.45
N GLU A 316 4.88 -10.80 -4.98
CA GLU A 316 6.23 -10.23 -4.97
C GLU A 316 6.75 -9.91 -3.55
N LYS A 317 5.86 -9.85 -2.53
CA LYS A 317 6.29 -9.80 -1.13
C LYS A 317 7.15 -11.01 -0.74
N GLN A 318 6.91 -12.18 -1.33
CA GLN A 318 7.73 -13.37 -1.05
C GLN A 318 9.19 -13.13 -1.45
N THR A 319 9.42 -12.54 -2.64
CA THR A 319 10.76 -12.17 -3.11
C THR A 319 11.42 -11.16 -2.16
N LEU A 320 10.68 -10.12 -1.76
CA LEU A 320 11.15 -9.09 -0.84
C LEU A 320 11.50 -9.67 0.55
N PHE A 321 10.64 -10.52 1.09
CA PHE A 321 10.82 -11.12 2.42
C PHE A 321 12.00 -12.09 2.46
N THR A 322 12.22 -12.83 1.37
CA THR A 322 13.38 -13.71 1.21
C THR A 322 14.67 -12.88 1.13
N LEU A 323 14.69 -11.82 0.30
CA LEU A 323 15.84 -10.93 0.14
C LEU A 323 16.27 -10.28 1.48
N LEU A 324 15.29 -9.85 2.28
CA LEU A 324 15.52 -9.17 3.56
C LEU A 324 15.70 -10.13 4.75
N GLU A 325 15.46 -11.44 4.57
CA GLU A 325 15.27 -12.38 5.68
C GLU A 325 14.31 -11.80 6.75
N ALA A 326 13.14 -11.28 6.28
CA ALA A 326 12.27 -10.42 7.08
C ALA A 326 11.72 -11.11 8.33
N GLU A 327 11.48 -12.42 8.30
CA GLU A 327 11.05 -13.20 9.46
C GLU A 327 12.13 -13.18 10.58
N LYS A 328 13.37 -13.44 10.21
CA LYS A 328 14.52 -13.45 11.14
C LYS A 328 14.84 -12.04 11.64
N ASN A 329 14.84 -11.06 10.73
CA ASN A 329 15.36 -9.72 11.00
C ASN A 329 14.33 -8.77 11.61
N ALA A 330 13.06 -8.85 11.18
CA ALA A 330 11.98 -7.97 11.63
C ALA A 330 10.85 -8.70 12.37
N ARG A 331 10.85 -10.04 12.41
CA ARG A 331 9.78 -10.88 12.97
C ARG A 331 8.43 -10.65 12.27
N ILE A 332 8.46 -10.51 10.97
CA ILE A 332 7.27 -10.38 10.13
C ILE A 332 7.18 -11.60 9.22
N THR A 333 6.07 -12.32 9.27
CA THR A 333 5.80 -13.47 8.41
C THR A 333 4.73 -13.14 7.37
N LEU A 334 4.59 -13.99 6.34
CA LEU A 334 3.52 -13.90 5.36
C LEU A 334 2.57 -15.09 5.51
N THR A 335 1.27 -14.81 5.40
CA THR A 335 0.26 -15.84 5.24
C THR A 335 0.28 -16.43 3.83
N GLU A 336 -0.49 -17.49 3.56
CA GLU A 336 -0.66 -18.09 2.22
C GLU A 336 -1.17 -17.07 1.17
N ASN A 337 -1.88 -16.04 1.59
CA ASN A 337 -2.37 -14.96 0.73
C ASN A 337 -1.49 -13.71 0.77
N PHE A 338 -0.23 -13.83 1.18
CA PHE A 338 0.76 -12.76 1.27
C PHE A 338 0.35 -11.58 2.16
N SER A 339 -0.51 -11.80 3.17
CA SER A 339 -0.78 -10.83 4.22
C SER A 339 0.32 -10.90 5.28
N MET A 340 0.73 -9.75 5.80
CA MET A 340 1.79 -9.67 6.82
C MET A 340 1.24 -9.99 8.22
N VAL A 341 2.04 -10.67 9.02
CA VAL A 341 1.79 -10.94 10.43
C VAL A 341 3.03 -10.53 11.22
N PRO A 342 2.91 -9.57 12.16
CA PRO A 342 1.71 -8.85 12.59
C PRO A 342 1.05 -8.02 11.48
N ALA A 343 -0.28 -7.76 11.60
CA ALA A 343 -1.02 -6.98 10.59
C ALA A 343 -0.51 -5.53 10.51
N ALA A 344 -0.16 -4.91 11.64
CA ALA A 344 0.45 -3.59 11.71
C ALA A 344 1.91 -3.63 11.21
N SER A 345 2.05 -3.84 9.91
CA SER A 345 3.33 -3.93 9.19
C SER A 345 3.23 -3.28 7.82
N VAL A 346 4.36 -2.76 7.34
CA VAL A 346 4.51 -2.14 6.02
C VAL A 346 5.75 -2.72 5.35
N SER A 347 5.69 -3.00 4.05
CA SER A 347 6.84 -3.46 3.27
C SER A 347 6.80 -2.92 1.85
N GLY A 348 7.96 -2.71 1.25
CA GLY A 348 8.03 -2.17 -0.10
C GLY A 348 9.46 -2.02 -0.61
N LEU A 349 9.56 -1.43 -1.79
CA LEU A 349 10.81 -1.07 -2.44
C LEU A 349 11.08 0.43 -2.25
N ILE A 350 12.33 0.85 -2.41
CA ILE A 350 12.73 2.27 -2.38
C ILE A 350 13.52 2.58 -3.66
N PHE A 351 13.09 3.62 -4.36
CA PHE A 351 13.73 4.12 -5.57
C PHE A 351 14.25 5.52 -5.31
N ALA A 352 15.53 5.76 -5.59
CA ALA A 352 16.18 7.05 -5.39
C ALA A 352 16.15 7.94 -6.64
N HIS A 353 15.65 7.43 -7.77
CA HIS A 353 15.64 8.18 -9.04
C HIS A 353 14.82 9.48 -8.90
N PRO A 354 15.38 10.65 -9.29
CA PRO A 354 14.74 11.95 -9.02
C PRO A 354 13.41 12.16 -9.75
N PHE A 355 13.19 11.46 -10.87
CA PHE A 355 11.94 11.51 -11.62
C PHE A 355 11.02 10.30 -11.34
N SER A 356 11.34 9.48 -10.33
CA SER A 356 10.42 8.42 -9.92
C SER A 356 9.14 9.02 -9.37
N GLN A 357 8.02 8.42 -9.74
CA GLN A 357 6.70 8.88 -9.34
C GLN A 357 5.76 7.71 -9.15
N TYR A 358 4.76 7.87 -8.29
CA TYR A 358 3.69 6.90 -8.17
C TYR A 358 2.81 6.93 -9.42
N PHE A 359 2.36 5.75 -9.84
CA PHE A 359 1.47 5.57 -10.98
C PHE A 359 0.55 4.37 -10.75
N PHE A 360 -0.41 4.21 -11.65
CA PHE A 360 -1.35 3.10 -11.62
C PHE A 360 -1.03 2.15 -12.79
N VAL A 361 -0.79 0.88 -12.49
CA VAL A 361 -0.77 -0.18 -13.53
C VAL A 361 -2.17 -0.30 -14.13
N ASP A 362 -3.21 -0.17 -13.28
CA ASP A 362 -4.62 -0.28 -13.60
C ASP A 362 -4.95 -1.64 -14.24
N LYS A 363 -5.48 -1.66 -15.46
CA LYS A 363 -5.88 -2.88 -16.15
C LYS A 363 -4.79 -3.39 -17.09
N ILE A 364 -4.63 -4.72 -17.13
CA ILE A 364 -3.67 -5.41 -17.97
C ILE A 364 -4.34 -6.36 -18.94
N GLY A 365 -3.76 -6.49 -20.13
CA GLY A 365 -4.19 -7.40 -21.18
C GLY A 365 -3.75 -8.85 -20.92
N ARG A 366 -4.33 -9.77 -21.70
CA ARG A 366 -3.94 -11.18 -21.68
C ARG A 366 -2.47 -11.38 -22.06
N ASP A 367 -1.99 -10.60 -23.01
CA ASP A 367 -0.60 -10.59 -23.44
C ASP A 367 0.38 -10.32 -22.29
N GLN A 368 0.05 -9.35 -21.41
CA GLN A 368 0.88 -9.09 -20.23
C GLN A 368 0.73 -10.16 -19.16
N VAL A 369 -0.45 -10.76 -18.99
CA VAL A 369 -0.64 -11.87 -18.06
C VAL A 369 0.21 -13.07 -18.47
N GLU A 370 0.22 -13.42 -19.75
CA GLU A 370 1.02 -14.51 -20.31
C GLU A 370 2.54 -14.23 -20.18
N ASP A 371 2.98 -13.02 -20.53
CA ASP A 371 4.38 -12.58 -20.36
C ASP A 371 4.81 -12.61 -18.89
N TYR A 372 3.96 -12.10 -17.99
CA TYR A 372 4.25 -12.06 -16.56
C TYR A 372 4.29 -13.46 -15.93
N ALA A 373 3.39 -14.35 -16.34
CA ALA A 373 3.37 -15.75 -15.92
C ALA A 373 4.66 -16.48 -16.34
N LEU A 374 5.09 -16.26 -17.60
CA LEU A 374 6.35 -16.81 -18.09
C LEU A 374 7.55 -16.32 -17.27
N ARG A 375 7.64 -15.01 -17.00
CA ARG A 375 8.74 -14.42 -16.21
C ARG A 375 8.76 -14.91 -14.76
N LYS A 376 7.59 -15.20 -14.17
CA LYS A 376 7.45 -15.75 -12.81
C LYS A 376 7.56 -17.27 -12.77
N ASN A 377 7.59 -17.95 -13.91
CA ASN A 377 7.55 -19.40 -14.03
C ASN A 377 6.33 -20.03 -13.32
N VAL A 378 5.15 -19.46 -13.56
CA VAL A 378 3.86 -19.96 -13.06
C VAL A 378 2.84 -20.02 -14.20
N ASN A 379 1.72 -20.68 -14.00
CA ASN A 379 0.65 -20.74 -15.00
C ASN A 379 -0.09 -19.39 -15.10
N PRO A 380 -0.56 -18.98 -16.29
CA PRO A 380 -1.34 -17.77 -16.49
C PRO A 380 -2.57 -17.69 -15.58
N GLU A 381 -3.27 -18.81 -15.33
CA GLU A 381 -4.44 -18.88 -14.45
C GLU A 381 -4.11 -18.49 -13.01
N THR A 382 -2.88 -18.74 -12.56
CA THR A 382 -2.40 -18.30 -11.24
C THR A 382 -2.29 -16.77 -11.20
N ILE A 383 -1.75 -16.16 -12.24
CA ILE A 383 -1.66 -14.70 -12.38
C ILE A 383 -3.06 -14.10 -12.49
N GLU A 384 -3.96 -14.69 -13.27
CA GLU A 384 -5.35 -14.24 -13.38
C GLU A 384 -6.08 -14.26 -12.02
N LYS A 385 -5.78 -15.24 -11.17
CA LYS A 385 -6.32 -15.32 -9.82
C LYS A 385 -5.74 -14.23 -8.93
N TRP A 386 -4.42 -14.03 -8.93
CA TRP A 386 -3.78 -13.02 -8.09
C TRP A 386 -4.12 -11.59 -8.51
N LEU A 387 -4.24 -11.35 -9.81
CA LEU A 387 -4.51 -10.03 -10.41
C LEU A 387 -5.94 -9.88 -10.93
N ALA A 388 -6.90 -10.67 -10.40
CA ALA A 388 -8.28 -10.68 -10.90
C ALA A 388 -8.94 -9.29 -10.96
N SER A 389 -8.57 -8.38 -10.05
CA SER A 389 -9.04 -7.00 -10.05
C SER A 389 -8.41 -6.14 -11.16
N ASN A 390 -7.28 -6.55 -11.72
CA ASN A 390 -6.51 -5.81 -12.72
C ASN A 390 -6.72 -6.29 -14.16
N LEU A 391 -7.46 -7.37 -14.39
CA LEU A 391 -7.71 -7.87 -15.75
C LEU A 391 -8.65 -6.93 -16.54
N ASN A 392 -8.31 -6.67 -17.81
CA ASN A 392 -9.19 -5.93 -18.75
C ASN A 392 -10.12 -6.86 -19.55
N TYR A 393 -9.94 -8.18 -19.40
CA TYR A 393 -10.73 -9.24 -20.04
C TYR A 393 -11.34 -10.17 -18.99
N ARG A 394 -12.32 -10.97 -19.41
CA ARG A 394 -12.86 -12.15 -18.69
C ARG A 394 -13.22 -13.22 -19.68
#